data_c34ffe532364aa9b448d79797f99eaab
#
_entry.id   c34ffe532364aa9b448d79797f99eaab
#
_cell.length_a   1.000
_cell.length_b   1.000
_cell.length_c   1.000
_cell.angle_alpha   90.00
_cell.angle_beta   90.00
_cell.angle_gamma   90.00
#
_symmetry.space_group_name_H-M   'P 1'
#
loop_
_entity.id
_entity.type
_entity.pdbx_description
1 polymer ?
#
loop_
_entity_poly.entity_id
_entity_poly.type
_entity_poly.pdbx_seq_one_letter_code
_entity_poly.pdbx_strand_id
1 'polypeptide(L)'
;MLTFKDCVCLAQARVIEGKRKKAHVCTIAFHQPTKNFVRLCLPFNSSQESRIRRWDNFSFVGQLNKNDTRKESVSFGKLLSVQGKVKEKDRPAIHRQVLAKYKHEAEYNEERESI
;
A
#
# COMPACT_ATOMS: atom_id res chain seq x y z
N MET A 1 16.66 5.34 4.03
CA MET A 1 15.40 5.13 3.31
C MET A 1 15.39 3.78 2.61
N LEU A 2 14.24 3.19 2.50
CA LEU A 2 14.07 1.88 1.86
C LEU A 2 13.44 2.05 0.48
N THR A 3 13.81 1.16 -0.44
CA THR A 3 13.19 1.10 -1.76
C THR A 3 12.18 -0.04 -1.80
N PHE A 4 10.95 0.29 -2.17
CA PHE A 4 9.87 -0.68 -2.32
C PHE A 4 9.58 -0.85 -3.81
N LYS A 5 9.96 -1.99 -4.35
CA LYS A 5 9.76 -2.30 -5.77
C LYS A 5 8.57 -3.22 -5.97
N ASP A 6 7.94 -3.10 -7.12
CA ASP A 6 6.86 -4.01 -7.53
C ASP A 6 5.70 -4.06 -6.53
N CYS A 7 5.25 -2.88 -6.13
CA CYS A 7 4.07 -2.74 -5.29
C CYS A 7 2.84 -2.61 -6.18
N VAL A 8 1.83 -3.42 -5.91
CA VAL A 8 0.56 -3.35 -6.63
C VAL A 8 -0.46 -2.62 -5.78
N CYS A 9 -1.02 -1.55 -6.31
CA CYS A 9 -2.06 -0.80 -5.61
C CYS A 9 -3.33 -1.63 -5.55
N LEU A 10 -3.82 -1.88 -4.34
CA LEU A 10 -5.03 -2.68 -4.11
C LEU A 10 -6.24 -1.81 -3.83
N ALA A 11 -6.07 -0.77 -3.04
CA ALA A 11 -7.18 0.08 -2.63
C ALA A 11 -6.67 1.46 -2.28
N GLN A 12 -7.52 2.46 -2.49
CA GLN A 12 -7.23 3.84 -2.14
C GLN A 12 -8.45 4.49 -1.49
N ALA A 13 -8.21 5.30 -0.48
CA ALA A 13 -9.24 6.09 0.16
C ALA A 13 -8.75 7.53 0.26
N ARG A 14 -9.51 8.45 -0.32
CA ARG A 14 -9.20 9.86 -0.23
C ARG A 14 -9.52 10.37 1.16
N VAL A 15 -8.55 10.94 1.82
CA VAL A 15 -8.73 11.54 3.12
C VAL A 15 -8.67 13.06 2.97
N ILE A 16 -9.76 13.72 3.35
CA ILE A 16 -9.81 15.17 3.38
C ILE A 16 -9.43 15.59 4.79
N GLU A 17 -8.32 16.28 4.90
CA GLU A 17 -7.81 16.70 6.17
C GLU A 17 -8.35 18.05 6.62
N GLY A 18 -8.48 18.21 7.92
CA GLY A 18 -8.77 19.50 8.51
C GLY A 18 -7.55 20.43 8.50
N LYS A 19 -7.54 21.37 9.34
CA LYS A 19 -6.79 22.64 9.32
C LYS A 19 -5.27 22.60 9.08
N ARG A 20 -4.55 21.49 9.20
CA ARG A 20 -3.08 21.50 9.15
C ARG A 20 -2.43 20.57 8.15
N LYS A 21 -3.15 19.64 7.57
CA LYS A 21 -2.60 18.70 6.62
C LYS A 21 -3.27 18.85 5.27
N LYS A 22 -2.47 18.78 4.23
CA LYS A 22 -2.99 18.74 2.88
C LYS A 22 -3.74 17.43 2.66
N ALA A 23 -4.72 17.43 1.78
CA ALA A 23 -5.43 16.22 1.40
C ALA A 23 -4.43 15.15 0.95
N HIS A 24 -4.67 13.92 1.32
CA HIS A 24 -3.83 12.80 0.92
C HIS A 24 -4.69 11.59 0.58
N VAL A 25 -4.09 10.63 -0.08
CA VAL A 25 -4.74 9.38 -0.48
C VAL A 25 -4.13 8.25 0.33
N CYS A 26 -4.93 7.66 1.21
CA CYS A 26 -4.50 6.48 1.95
C CYS A 26 -4.51 5.29 1.00
N THR A 27 -3.36 4.69 0.77
CA THR A 27 -3.17 3.65 -0.22
C THR A 27 -2.70 2.37 0.46
N ILE A 28 -3.34 1.26 0.10
CA ILE A 28 -2.88 -0.06 0.51
C ILE A 28 -2.36 -0.76 -0.72
N ALA A 29 -1.10 -1.18 -0.66
CA ALA A 29 -0.43 -1.86 -1.75
C ALA A 29 0.08 -3.22 -1.28
N PHE A 30 0.28 -4.13 -2.24
CA PHE A 30 0.88 -5.42 -2.00
C PHE A 30 2.31 -5.40 -2.54
N HIS A 31 3.28 -5.50 -1.66
CA HIS A 31 4.69 -5.55 -2.02
C HIS A 31 5.03 -6.98 -2.42
N GLN A 32 5.12 -7.22 -3.72
CA GLN A 32 5.25 -8.57 -4.26
C GLN A 32 6.52 -9.30 -3.80
N PRO A 33 7.70 -8.65 -3.74
CA PRO A 33 8.91 -9.37 -3.32
C PRO A 33 8.83 -9.98 -1.94
N THR A 34 8.21 -9.29 -0.98
CA THR A 34 8.08 -9.79 0.40
C THR A 34 6.73 -10.40 0.69
N LYS A 35 5.76 -10.24 -0.21
CA LYS A 35 4.37 -10.65 -0.03
C LYS A 35 3.72 -10.02 1.20
N ASN A 36 4.12 -8.79 1.51
CA ASN A 36 3.58 -8.02 2.62
C ASN A 36 2.73 -6.87 2.13
N PHE A 37 1.75 -6.48 2.93
CA PHE A 37 1.00 -5.25 2.69
C PHE A 37 1.86 -4.05 3.06
N VAL A 38 1.67 -2.97 2.31
CA VAL A 38 2.27 -1.67 2.59
C VAL A 38 1.15 -0.64 2.62
N ARG A 39 1.07 0.09 3.72
CA ARG A 39 0.10 1.19 3.88
C ARG A 39 0.86 2.50 3.83
N LEU A 40 0.49 3.37 2.91
CA LEU A 40 1.15 4.65 2.74
C LEU A 40 0.14 5.74 2.44
N CYS A 41 0.47 6.97 2.82
CA CYS A 41 -0.32 8.14 2.49
C CYS A 41 0.39 8.91 1.39
N LEU A 42 -0.24 8.97 0.22
CA LEU A 42 0.27 9.71 -0.91
C LEU A 42 -0.24 11.14 -0.85
N PRO A 43 0.64 12.16 -1.02
CA PRO A 43 0.16 13.53 -1.06
C PRO A 43 -0.79 13.70 -2.24
N PHE A 44 -1.91 14.35 -2.00
CA PHE A 44 -2.85 14.63 -3.08
C PHE A 44 -2.45 15.90 -3.81
N ASN A 45 -1.82 15.74 -4.95
CA ASN A 45 -1.58 16.84 -5.89
C ASN A 45 -1.89 16.35 -7.29
N SER A 46 -2.17 17.25 -8.19
CA SER A 46 -2.72 16.92 -9.51
C SER A 46 -1.74 16.23 -10.46
N SER A 47 -0.45 16.21 -10.15
CA SER A 47 0.54 15.70 -11.08
C SER A 47 1.00 14.26 -10.82
N GLN A 48 1.00 13.81 -9.58
CA GLN A 48 1.56 12.50 -9.24
C GLN A 48 0.53 11.48 -8.77
N GLU A 49 -0.33 11.86 -7.85
CA GLU A 49 -1.25 10.92 -7.20
C GLU A 49 -2.30 10.39 -8.14
N SER A 50 -2.68 11.20 -9.13
CA SER A 50 -3.64 10.77 -10.12
C SER A 50 -3.12 9.63 -10.99
N ARG A 51 -1.82 9.36 -10.94
CA ARG A 51 -1.20 8.30 -11.75
C ARG A 51 -1.29 6.94 -11.12
N ILE A 52 -1.37 6.86 -9.79
CA ILE A 52 -1.46 5.57 -9.11
C ILE A 52 -2.92 5.23 -8.90
N ARG A 53 -3.34 4.14 -9.52
CA ARG A 53 -4.71 3.64 -9.45
C ARG A 53 -4.69 2.18 -9.04
N ARG A 54 -5.85 1.65 -8.70
CA ARG A 54 -5.97 0.23 -8.41
C ARG A 54 -5.37 -0.62 -9.52
N TRP A 55 -4.60 -1.61 -9.15
CA TRP A 55 -3.85 -2.52 -10.02
C TRP A 55 -2.62 -1.92 -10.68
N ASP A 56 -2.29 -0.67 -10.43
CA ASP A 56 -1.02 -0.13 -10.90
C ASP A 56 0.13 -0.77 -10.13
N ASN A 57 1.16 -1.17 -10.87
CA ASN A 57 2.42 -1.62 -10.31
C ASN A 57 3.36 -0.42 -10.23
N PHE A 58 3.85 -0.12 -9.04
CA PHE A 58 4.69 1.04 -8.83
C PHE A 58 5.82 0.75 -7.85
N SER A 59 6.84 1.58 -7.90
CA SER A 59 7.98 1.50 -7.00
C SER A 59 8.23 2.86 -6.38
N PHE A 60 8.63 2.88 -5.12
CA PHE A 60 8.83 4.13 -4.41
C PHE A 60 9.90 3.97 -3.33
N VAL A 61 10.36 5.10 -2.82
CA VAL A 61 11.28 5.18 -1.69
C VAL A 61 10.50 5.68 -0.48
N GLY A 62 10.69 5.03 0.66
CA GLY A 62 10.00 5.42 1.88
C GLY A 62 10.75 4.99 3.12
N GLN A 63 10.14 5.23 4.28
CA GLN A 63 10.67 4.83 5.58
C GLN A 63 9.57 4.13 6.37
N LEU A 64 9.97 3.18 7.21
CA LEU A 64 9.04 2.61 8.17
C LEU A 64 8.55 3.70 9.11
N ASN A 65 7.24 3.75 9.32
CA ASN A 65 6.65 4.76 10.17
C ASN A 65 6.71 4.33 11.64
N LYS A 66 7.66 4.85 12.38
CA LYS A 66 7.88 4.48 13.78
C LYS A 66 6.79 4.99 14.71
N ASN A 67 6.02 5.97 14.28
CA ASN A 67 4.94 6.55 15.10
C ASN A 67 3.62 5.82 14.92
N ASP A 68 3.54 4.89 13.99
CA ASP A 68 2.35 4.08 13.75
C ASP A 68 2.59 2.68 14.30
N THR A 69 1.63 2.17 15.06
CA THR A 69 1.72 0.83 15.63
C THR A 69 1.51 -0.28 14.60
N ARG A 70 1.01 0.06 13.43
CA ARG A 70 0.80 -0.92 12.35
C ARG A 70 2.12 -1.19 11.63
N LYS A 71 2.46 -2.47 11.48
CA LYS A 71 3.72 -2.89 10.86
C LYS A 71 3.83 -2.50 9.40
N GLU A 72 2.71 -2.44 8.70
CA GLU A 72 2.66 -2.16 7.27
C GLU A 72 2.75 -0.68 6.94
N SER A 73 2.73 0.21 7.94
CA SER A 73 2.76 1.65 7.70
C SER A 73 4.13 2.15 7.27
N VAL A 74 4.16 2.85 6.14
CA VAL A 74 5.37 3.40 5.55
C VAL A 74 5.14 4.86 5.23
N SER A 75 6.09 5.71 5.57
CA SER A 75 6.08 7.11 5.18
C SER A 75 6.60 7.23 3.76
N PHE A 76 5.78 7.81 2.88
CA PHE A 76 6.13 7.97 1.47
C PHE A 76 7.22 9.04 1.31
N GLY A 77 8.27 8.72 0.59
CA GLY A 77 9.32 9.67 0.25
C GLY A 77 9.21 10.14 -1.19
N LYS A 78 9.44 9.26 -2.14
CA LYS A 78 9.49 9.63 -3.56
C LYS A 78 9.01 8.47 -4.43
N LEU A 79 8.19 8.80 -5.42
CA LEU A 79 7.79 7.85 -6.46
C LEU A 79 8.96 7.65 -7.43
N LEU A 80 9.35 6.40 -7.65
CA LEU A 80 10.41 6.07 -8.59
C LEU A 80 9.87 5.78 -9.99
N SER A 81 8.84 4.94 -10.07
CA SER A 81 8.26 4.57 -11.36
C SER A 81 6.86 4.02 -11.18
N VAL A 82 6.06 4.17 -12.24
CA VAL A 82 4.78 3.48 -12.37
C VAL A 82 4.88 2.65 -13.64
N GLN A 83 4.80 1.33 -13.49
CA GLN A 83 4.98 0.41 -14.61
C GLN A 83 3.68 0.08 -15.34
N GLY A 84 2.59 0.71 -14.93
CA GLY A 84 1.29 0.48 -15.51
C GLY A 84 0.49 -0.58 -14.77
N LYS A 85 -0.66 -0.90 -15.29
CA LYS A 85 -1.58 -1.83 -14.61
C LYS A 85 -1.14 -3.28 -14.81
N VAL A 86 -1.31 -4.06 -13.75
CA VAL A 86 -1.17 -5.51 -13.83
C VAL A 86 -2.21 -6.02 -14.85
N LYS A 87 -1.76 -6.89 -15.74
CA LYS A 87 -2.64 -7.46 -16.77
C LYS A 87 -3.76 -8.25 -16.13
N GLU A 88 -4.94 -8.19 -16.70
CA GLU A 88 -6.12 -8.87 -16.14
C GLU A 88 -5.88 -10.36 -15.91
N LYS A 89 -5.15 -11.01 -16.79
CA LYS A 89 -4.84 -12.43 -16.66
C LYS A 89 -3.99 -12.77 -15.44
N ASP A 90 -3.20 -11.78 -14.94
CA ASP A 90 -2.29 -11.98 -13.82
C ASP A 90 -2.91 -11.58 -12.47
N ARG A 91 -4.03 -10.86 -12.49
CA ARG A 91 -4.70 -10.40 -11.28
C ARG A 91 -5.18 -11.52 -10.36
N PRO A 92 -5.75 -12.63 -10.89
CA PRO A 92 -6.18 -13.72 -10.02
C PRO A 92 -5.06 -14.31 -9.16
N ALA A 93 -3.84 -14.42 -9.70
CA ALA A 93 -2.69 -14.92 -8.94
C ALA A 93 -2.33 -13.99 -7.78
N ILE A 94 -2.31 -12.68 -8.05
CA ILE A 94 -2.05 -11.68 -7.01
C ILE A 94 -3.17 -11.70 -5.97
N HIS A 95 -4.41 -11.79 -6.42
CA HIS A 95 -5.58 -11.83 -5.53
C HIS A 95 -5.50 -13.03 -4.57
N ARG A 96 -5.10 -14.19 -5.06
CA ARG A 96 -4.92 -15.37 -4.21
C ARG A 96 -3.85 -15.15 -3.15
N GLN A 97 -2.74 -14.51 -3.51
CA GLN A 97 -1.67 -14.18 -2.56
C GLN A 97 -2.14 -13.20 -1.49
N VAL A 98 -2.91 -12.20 -1.90
CA VAL A 98 -3.49 -11.21 -0.99
C VAL A 98 -4.46 -11.88 -0.01
N LEU A 99 -5.33 -12.75 -0.49
CA LEU A 99 -6.28 -13.46 0.37
C LEU A 99 -5.58 -14.38 1.35
N ALA A 100 -4.53 -15.09 0.92
CA ALA A 100 -3.76 -15.95 1.80
C ALA A 100 -3.10 -15.13 2.92
N LYS A 101 -2.53 -13.99 2.61
CA LYS A 101 -1.92 -13.11 3.59
C LYS A 101 -2.95 -12.55 4.56
N TYR A 102 -4.08 -12.10 4.06
CA TYR A 102 -5.16 -11.57 4.89
C TYR A 102 -5.71 -12.64 5.86
N LYS A 103 -5.93 -13.84 5.36
CA LYS A 103 -6.41 -14.95 6.18
C LYS A 103 -5.44 -15.26 7.31
N HIS A 104 -4.17 -15.32 7.01
CA HIS A 104 -3.14 -15.58 8.01
C HIS A 104 -3.15 -14.52 9.12
N GLU A 105 -3.25 -13.26 8.75
CA GLU A 105 -3.29 -12.17 9.72
C GLU A 105 -4.57 -12.19 10.56
N ALA A 106 -5.69 -12.53 9.97
CA ALA A 106 -6.96 -12.65 10.68
C ALA A 106 -6.90 -13.79 11.71
N GLU A 107 -6.36 -14.95 11.35
CA GLU A 107 -6.18 -16.06 12.27
C GLU A 107 -5.27 -15.69 13.43
N TYR A 108 -4.18 -14.99 13.15
CA TYR A 108 -3.28 -14.52 14.18
C TYR A 108 -3.97 -13.57 15.16
N ASN A 109 -4.78 -12.65 14.66
CA ASN A 109 -5.50 -11.70 15.49
C ASN A 109 -6.56 -12.41 16.36
N GLU A 110 -7.25 -13.39 15.81
CA GLU A 110 -8.21 -14.19 16.59
C GLU A 110 -7.53 -14.92 17.75
N GLU A 111 -6.38 -15.52 17.50
CA GLU A 111 -5.61 -16.17 18.55
C GLU A 111 -5.21 -15.21 19.65
N ARG A 112 -4.81 -14.00 19.29
CA ARG A 112 -4.44 -12.96 20.25
C ARG A 112 -5.63 -12.52 21.09
N GLU A 113 -6.80 -12.39 20.48
CA GLU A 113 -8.01 -11.97 21.19
C GLU A 113 -8.55 -13.04 22.11
N SER A 114 -8.30 -14.29 21.80
CA SER A 114 -8.78 -15.41 22.64
C SER A 114 -7.93 -15.67 23.88
N ILE A 115 -6.80 -15.00 24.00
CA ILE A 115 -5.95 -15.07 25.17
C ILE A 115 -6.39 -14.03 26.21
#